data_4d0423102644ab0db1cc530f814d1bb5
#
_entry.id   4d0423102644ab0db1cc530f814d1bb5
#
_cell.length_a   1.000
_cell.length_b   1.000
_cell.length_c   1.000
_cell.angle_alpha   90.00
_cell.angle_beta   90.00
_cell.angle_gamma   90.00
#
_symmetry.space_group_name_H-M   'P 1'
#
loop_
_entity.id
_entity.type
_entity.pdbx_description
1 polymer ?
#
loop_
_entity_poly.entity_id
_entity_poly.type
_entity_poly.pdbx_seq_one_letter_code
_entity_poly.pdbx_strand_id
1 'polypeptide(L)'
;MRFRRNEPDNLPARPEDSGMSAKALSHLLESSARLQGPAVRAYVARLRKTNPGASPADIVAKLEKHYLAAVMASGAAVGSAAAFPGIGTIAALSAVAGETVVFLEATAAFALAVADVHGIPVEDRERRRNLVLGVLVGEEGKGAVKDLLGASRTSGAWLAEAELLPLPVVSQLNSKLTQYFVKKYTMKRAAMMFGKLLPVGIGAAIGGGGNRIMGKKIVENARKAFGSAPARWPGTLQLLPPVADAQ
;
A
#
# COMPACT_ATOMS: atom_id res chain seq x y z
N MET A 1 -63.19 13.33 4.39
CA MET A 1 -62.29 12.53 5.25
C MET A 1 -61.12 12.02 4.40
N ARG A 2 -59.92 12.60 4.52
CA ARG A 2 -58.71 12.16 3.84
C ARG A 2 -57.84 11.37 4.84
N PHE A 3 -57.75 10.07 4.64
CA PHE A 3 -56.81 9.24 5.40
C PHE A 3 -55.38 9.54 4.93
N ARG A 4 -54.59 10.21 5.76
CA ARG A 4 -53.12 10.24 5.64
C ARG A 4 -52.58 8.88 6.09
N ARG A 5 -52.03 8.10 5.16
CA ARG A 5 -51.27 6.90 5.44
C ARG A 5 -49.88 7.36 5.82
N ASN A 6 -49.55 7.33 7.12
CA ASN A 6 -48.17 7.43 7.61
C ASN A 6 -47.53 6.07 7.32
N GLU A 7 -46.73 6.00 6.30
CA GLU A 7 -45.76 4.93 6.12
C GLU A 7 -44.51 5.30 6.93
N PRO A 8 -44.04 4.45 7.85
CA PRO A 8 -42.74 4.66 8.48
C PRO A 8 -41.68 4.39 7.42
N ASP A 9 -40.86 5.42 7.16
CA ASP A 9 -39.66 5.39 6.30
C ASP A 9 -38.59 4.54 7.01
N ASN A 10 -38.79 3.22 7.09
CA ASN A 10 -37.83 2.23 7.56
C ASN A 10 -37.21 1.49 6.36
N LEU A 11 -36.67 2.25 5.41
CA LEU A 11 -35.76 1.69 4.45
C LEU A 11 -34.44 1.41 5.15
N PRO A 12 -33.94 0.17 5.12
CA PRO A 12 -32.62 -0.12 5.65
C PRO A 12 -31.60 0.77 4.92
N ALA A 13 -30.75 1.46 5.68
CA ALA A 13 -29.70 2.30 5.16
C ALA A 13 -28.95 1.58 4.02
N ARG A 14 -28.81 2.26 2.89
CA ARG A 14 -28.11 1.71 1.71
C ARG A 14 -26.73 1.25 2.13
N PRO A 15 -26.24 0.12 1.59
CA PRO A 15 -24.90 -0.40 1.89
C PRO A 15 -23.74 0.55 1.56
N GLU A 16 -24.03 1.71 0.96
CA GLU A 16 -23.05 2.71 0.54
C GLU A 16 -22.44 3.51 1.69
N ASP A 17 -23.09 3.54 2.88
CA ASP A 17 -22.65 4.37 4.01
C ASP A 17 -21.69 3.68 5.00
N SER A 18 -21.42 2.38 4.84
CA SER A 18 -20.58 1.61 5.77
C SER A 18 -19.13 1.41 5.31
N GLY A 19 -18.76 1.91 4.14
CA GLY A 19 -17.41 1.86 3.60
C GLY A 19 -16.68 3.19 3.79
N MET A 20 -15.38 3.13 4.11
CA MET A 20 -14.53 4.32 4.11
C MET A 20 -14.67 5.01 2.75
N SER A 21 -15.08 6.28 2.74
CA SER A 21 -15.34 7.02 1.50
C SER A 21 -14.06 7.06 0.63
N ALA A 22 -14.22 7.16 -0.69
CA ALA A 22 -13.09 7.29 -1.61
C ALA A 22 -12.17 8.47 -1.24
N LYS A 23 -12.74 9.56 -0.69
CA LYS A 23 -12.00 10.71 -0.16
C LYS A 23 -11.16 10.35 1.07
N ALA A 24 -11.73 9.61 2.03
CA ALA A 24 -10.99 9.16 3.21
C ALA A 24 -9.84 8.22 2.83
N LEU A 25 -10.07 7.31 1.90
CA LEU A 25 -9.05 6.40 1.39
C LEU A 25 -7.92 7.14 0.66
N SER A 26 -8.24 8.11 -0.19
CA SER A 26 -7.25 8.97 -0.85
C SER A 26 -6.45 9.77 0.16
N HIS A 27 -7.08 10.33 1.18
CA HIS A 27 -6.41 11.10 2.24
C HIS A 27 -5.46 10.22 3.08
N LEU A 28 -5.86 8.99 3.40
CA LEU A 28 -5.01 8.03 4.10
C LEU A 28 -3.77 7.66 3.28
N LEU A 29 -3.94 7.41 1.98
CA LEU A 29 -2.82 7.16 1.07
C LEU A 29 -1.84 8.33 1.04
N GLU A 30 -2.37 9.55 0.98
CA GLU A 30 -1.54 10.75 1.01
C GLU A 30 -0.79 10.91 2.33
N SER A 31 -1.44 10.66 3.45
CA SER A 31 -0.85 10.76 4.80
C SER A 31 0.26 9.72 4.97
N SER A 32 -0.01 8.47 4.62
CA SER A 32 0.95 7.37 4.73
C SER A 32 2.21 7.61 3.89
N ALA A 33 2.06 8.13 2.67
CA ALA A 33 3.19 8.45 1.81
C ALA A 33 4.02 9.65 2.31
N ARG A 34 3.42 10.59 3.08
CA ARG A 34 4.13 11.78 3.58
C ARG A 34 5.10 11.50 4.71
N LEU A 35 4.71 10.63 5.64
CA LEU A 35 5.38 10.50 6.94
C LEU A 35 6.55 9.51 6.94
N GLN A 36 6.67 8.65 5.94
CA GLN A 36 7.53 7.47 6.06
C GLN A 36 8.92 7.57 5.44
N GLY A 37 9.23 8.55 4.60
CA GLY A 37 10.52 8.62 3.90
C GLY A 37 11.76 8.51 4.81
N PRO A 38 11.95 9.38 5.81
CA PRO A 38 13.11 9.33 6.70
C PRO A 38 13.13 8.07 7.58
N ALA A 39 11.96 7.66 8.11
CA ALA A 39 11.84 6.48 8.96
C ALA A 39 12.14 5.19 8.17
N VAL A 40 11.70 5.10 6.94
CA VAL A 40 11.95 3.97 6.05
C VAL A 40 13.45 3.86 5.73
N ARG A 41 14.12 4.96 5.39
CA ARG A 41 15.58 4.95 5.16
C ARG A 41 16.35 4.52 6.40
N ALA A 42 16.00 5.03 7.57
CA ALA A 42 16.60 4.61 8.83
C ALA A 42 16.40 3.11 9.09
N TYR A 43 15.23 2.58 8.76
CA TYR A 43 14.92 1.17 8.89
C TYR A 43 15.74 0.30 7.93
N VAL A 44 15.85 0.65 6.65
CA VAL A 44 16.70 -0.06 5.68
C VAL A 44 18.17 0.02 6.09
N ALA A 45 18.66 1.18 6.51
CA ALA A 45 20.02 1.36 7.00
C ALA A 45 20.29 0.47 8.22
N ARG A 46 19.35 0.37 9.15
CA ARG A 46 19.44 -0.55 10.30
C ARG A 46 19.50 -2.01 9.85
N LEU A 47 18.65 -2.43 8.91
CA LEU A 47 18.69 -3.79 8.37
C LEU A 47 20.03 -4.11 7.74
N ARG A 48 20.62 -3.19 6.97
CA ARG A 48 21.97 -3.34 6.40
C ARG A 48 23.03 -3.48 7.50
N LYS A 49 22.98 -2.61 8.49
CA LYS A 49 23.93 -2.63 9.63
C LYS A 49 23.86 -3.93 10.42
N THR A 50 22.67 -4.48 10.63
CA THR A 50 22.46 -5.73 11.39
C THR A 50 22.70 -6.99 10.56
N ASN A 51 22.88 -6.85 9.24
CA ASN A 51 23.17 -7.95 8.33
C ASN A 51 24.36 -7.58 7.43
N PRO A 52 25.57 -7.48 7.98
CA PRO A 52 26.75 -7.16 7.21
C PRO A 52 26.99 -8.25 6.14
N GLY A 53 27.25 -7.84 4.91
CA GLY A 53 27.42 -8.77 3.78
C GLY A 53 26.14 -9.21 3.08
N ALA A 54 24.94 -8.84 3.58
CA ALA A 54 23.69 -9.12 2.88
C ALA A 54 23.60 -8.34 1.56
N SER A 55 23.24 -9.05 0.50
CA SER A 55 22.98 -8.44 -0.81
C SER A 55 21.66 -7.60 -0.77
N PRO A 56 21.45 -6.70 -1.74
CA PRO A 56 20.17 -6.02 -1.89
C PRO A 56 18.99 -7.00 -1.96
N ALA A 57 19.14 -8.12 -2.65
CA ALA A 57 18.10 -9.15 -2.75
C ALA A 57 17.77 -9.79 -1.39
N ASP A 58 18.78 -10.03 -0.53
CA ASP A 58 18.56 -10.56 0.82
C ASP A 58 17.78 -9.59 1.69
N ILE A 59 18.07 -8.29 1.56
CA ILE A 59 17.33 -7.25 2.31
C ILE A 59 15.90 -7.14 1.80
N VAL A 60 15.65 -7.17 0.48
CA VAL A 60 14.28 -7.22 -0.07
C VAL A 60 13.53 -8.42 0.49
N ALA A 61 14.12 -9.61 0.50
CA ALA A 61 13.49 -10.82 1.06
C ALA A 61 13.17 -10.68 2.56
N LYS A 62 13.99 -9.97 3.35
CA LYS A 62 13.69 -9.64 4.75
C LYS A 62 12.54 -8.64 4.88
N LEU A 63 12.52 -7.60 4.04
CA LEU A 63 11.42 -6.62 3.99
C LEU A 63 10.09 -7.29 3.68
N GLU A 64 10.06 -8.22 2.72
CA GLU A 64 8.87 -9.00 2.39
C GLU A 64 8.36 -9.82 3.58
N LYS A 65 9.27 -10.51 4.28
CA LYS A 65 8.92 -11.30 5.49
C LYS A 65 8.35 -10.41 6.60
N HIS A 66 8.98 -9.26 6.87
CA HIS A 66 8.53 -8.33 7.90
C HIS A 66 7.18 -7.71 7.53
N TYR A 67 6.99 -7.33 6.27
CA TYR A 67 5.72 -6.84 5.76
C TYR A 67 4.59 -7.87 5.94
N LEU A 68 4.81 -9.10 5.48
CA LEU A 68 3.81 -10.16 5.61
C LEU A 68 3.48 -10.45 7.08
N ALA A 69 4.47 -10.48 7.96
CA ALA A 69 4.24 -10.65 9.39
C ALA A 69 3.39 -9.53 9.97
N ALA A 70 3.68 -8.26 9.62
CA ALA A 70 2.94 -7.10 10.10
C ALA A 70 1.47 -7.12 9.67
N VAL A 71 1.18 -7.36 8.36
CA VAL A 71 -0.20 -7.39 7.87
C VAL A 71 -0.99 -8.60 8.36
N MET A 72 -0.32 -9.73 8.59
CA MET A 72 -0.96 -10.91 9.20
C MET A 72 -1.30 -10.66 10.66
N ALA A 73 -0.38 -10.06 11.43
CA ALA A 73 -0.60 -9.74 12.84
C ALA A 73 -1.76 -8.74 13.01
N SER A 74 -1.83 -7.69 12.17
CA SER A 74 -2.93 -6.72 12.21
C SER A 74 -4.28 -7.36 11.90
N GLY A 75 -4.33 -8.23 10.88
CA GLY A 75 -5.56 -8.95 10.53
C GLY A 75 -6.00 -9.95 11.59
N ALA A 76 -5.06 -10.62 12.23
CA ALA A 76 -5.35 -11.53 13.35
C ALA A 76 -5.87 -10.77 14.57
N ALA A 77 -5.28 -9.61 14.91
CA ALA A 77 -5.72 -8.78 16.03
C ALA A 77 -7.17 -8.32 15.85
N VAL A 78 -7.53 -7.81 14.65
CA VAL A 78 -8.91 -7.39 14.35
C VAL A 78 -9.87 -8.56 14.31
N GLY A 79 -9.46 -9.68 13.69
CA GLY A 79 -10.27 -10.89 13.65
C GLY A 79 -10.54 -11.47 15.04
N SER A 80 -9.57 -11.38 15.97
CA SER A 80 -9.75 -11.79 17.37
C SER A 80 -10.72 -10.86 18.11
N ALA A 81 -10.62 -9.54 17.93
CA ALA A 81 -11.54 -8.58 18.53
C ALA A 81 -12.98 -8.80 18.08
N ALA A 82 -13.19 -9.13 16.80
CA ALA A 82 -14.53 -9.42 16.26
C ALA A 82 -15.13 -10.75 16.80
N ALA A 83 -14.32 -11.63 17.40
CA ALA A 83 -14.78 -12.90 17.98
C ALA A 83 -15.41 -12.76 19.38
N PHE A 84 -15.29 -11.58 20.03
CA PHE A 84 -15.88 -11.36 21.35
C PHE A 84 -17.37 -11.04 21.25
N PRO A 85 -18.27 -11.85 21.82
CA PRO A 85 -19.70 -11.55 21.88
C PRO A 85 -19.91 -10.30 22.76
N GLY A 86 -20.64 -9.30 22.24
CA GLY A 86 -20.91 -8.03 22.93
C GLY A 86 -20.12 -6.83 22.39
N ILE A 87 -19.15 -7.01 21.50
CA ILE A 87 -18.58 -5.90 20.74
C ILE A 87 -19.60 -5.51 19.68
N GLY A 88 -20.26 -4.36 19.88
CA GLY A 88 -21.30 -3.86 18.97
C GLY A 88 -20.77 -3.63 17.55
N THR A 89 -21.67 -3.61 16.58
CA THR A 89 -21.38 -3.42 15.15
C THR A 89 -20.52 -2.19 14.87
N ILE A 90 -20.68 -1.11 15.63
CA ILE A 90 -19.89 0.13 15.52
C ILE A 90 -18.42 -0.12 15.86
N ALA A 91 -18.15 -0.85 16.95
CA ALA A 91 -16.77 -1.18 17.35
C ALA A 91 -16.09 -2.12 16.33
N ALA A 92 -16.83 -3.09 15.78
CA ALA A 92 -16.34 -3.95 14.70
C ALA A 92 -16.01 -3.17 13.43
N LEU A 93 -16.86 -2.21 13.03
CA LEU A 93 -16.61 -1.34 11.88
C LEU A 93 -15.39 -0.44 12.11
N SER A 94 -15.22 0.11 13.31
CA SER A 94 -14.04 0.91 13.68
C SER A 94 -12.75 0.09 13.65
N ALA A 95 -12.78 -1.16 14.11
CA ALA A 95 -11.65 -2.08 14.04
C ALA A 95 -11.26 -2.39 12.58
N VAL A 96 -12.25 -2.63 11.71
CA VAL A 96 -12.02 -2.86 10.26
C VAL A 96 -11.45 -1.61 9.57
N ALA A 97 -11.91 -0.42 9.94
CA ALA A 97 -11.35 0.83 9.42
C ALA A 97 -9.89 1.00 9.87
N GLY A 98 -9.59 0.76 11.15
CA GLY A 98 -8.23 0.78 11.70
C GLY A 98 -7.29 -0.22 11.01
N GLU A 99 -7.75 -1.45 10.78
CA GLU A 99 -7.01 -2.47 10.02
C GLU A 99 -6.62 -1.97 8.62
N THR A 100 -7.52 -1.24 7.97
CA THR A 100 -7.23 -0.68 6.64
C THR A 100 -6.11 0.34 6.69
N VAL A 101 -6.12 1.20 7.70
CA VAL A 101 -5.05 2.19 7.90
C VAL A 101 -3.72 1.47 8.07
N VAL A 102 -3.66 0.50 9.01
CA VAL A 102 -2.44 -0.28 9.28
C VAL A 102 -1.95 -1.01 8.03
N PHE A 103 -2.86 -1.62 7.26
CA PHE A 103 -2.51 -2.30 6.02
C PHE A 103 -1.91 -1.34 4.98
N LEU A 104 -2.51 -0.16 4.80
CA LEU A 104 -2.02 0.84 3.85
C LEU A 104 -0.68 1.43 4.28
N GLU A 105 -0.52 1.73 5.57
CA GLU A 105 0.75 2.22 6.12
C GLU A 105 1.87 1.20 6.01
N ALA A 106 1.61 -0.06 6.35
CA ALA A 106 2.57 -1.14 6.19
C ALA A 106 2.95 -1.33 4.71
N THR A 107 1.97 -1.24 3.80
CA THR A 107 2.23 -1.34 2.35
C THR A 107 3.05 -0.17 1.84
N ALA A 108 2.77 1.06 2.30
CA ALA A 108 3.55 2.23 1.95
C ALA A 108 5.00 2.11 2.45
N ALA A 109 5.19 1.72 3.73
CA ALA A 109 6.51 1.48 4.29
C ALA A 109 7.29 0.43 3.51
N PHE A 110 6.65 -0.68 3.15
CA PHE A 110 7.24 -1.75 2.36
C PHE A 110 7.64 -1.26 0.96
N ALA A 111 6.73 -0.60 0.22
CA ALA A 111 7.01 -0.10 -1.12
C ALA A 111 8.18 0.88 -1.13
N LEU A 112 8.21 1.82 -0.19
CA LEU A 112 9.29 2.81 -0.08
C LEU A 112 10.62 2.16 0.37
N ALA A 113 10.58 1.14 1.22
CA ALA A 113 11.78 0.42 1.63
C ALA A 113 12.38 -0.39 0.46
N VAL A 114 11.55 -1.00 -0.37
CA VAL A 114 12.01 -1.68 -1.60
C VAL A 114 12.59 -0.65 -2.57
N ALA A 115 11.94 0.51 -2.75
CA ALA A 115 12.46 1.59 -3.58
C ALA A 115 13.85 2.07 -3.12
N ASP A 116 14.04 2.27 -1.80
CA ASP A 116 15.32 2.65 -1.21
C ASP A 116 16.42 1.61 -1.50
N VAL A 117 16.12 0.31 -1.40
CA VAL A 117 17.06 -0.78 -1.76
C VAL A 117 17.41 -0.74 -3.25
N HIS A 118 16.48 -0.31 -4.12
CA HIS A 118 16.72 -0.16 -5.55
C HIS A 118 17.44 1.16 -5.91
N GLY A 119 17.70 2.03 -4.93
CA GLY A 119 18.32 3.33 -5.15
C GLY A 119 17.38 4.35 -5.78
N ILE A 120 16.07 4.12 -5.72
CA ILE A 120 15.07 5.06 -6.22
C ILE A 120 14.88 6.15 -5.18
N PRO A 121 15.02 7.45 -5.55
CA PRO A 121 14.85 8.56 -4.63
C PRO A 121 13.43 8.62 -4.06
N VAL A 122 13.31 8.75 -2.75
CA VAL A 122 12.02 8.82 -2.04
C VAL A 122 11.78 10.18 -1.36
N GLU A 123 12.51 11.22 -1.79
CA GLU A 123 12.43 12.57 -1.23
C GLU A 123 11.18 13.31 -1.72
N ASP A 124 10.85 13.22 -3.00
CA ASP A 124 9.72 13.89 -3.59
C ASP A 124 8.39 13.22 -3.22
N ARG A 125 7.39 14.03 -2.85
CA ARG A 125 6.09 13.55 -2.39
C ARG A 125 5.28 12.84 -3.47
N GLU A 126 5.25 13.40 -4.70
CA GLU A 126 4.48 12.82 -5.79
C GLU A 126 5.11 11.51 -6.25
N ARG A 127 6.43 11.42 -6.26
CA ARG A 127 7.16 10.19 -6.55
C ARG A 127 6.90 9.11 -5.51
N ARG A 128 6.98 9.44 -4.21
CA ARG A 128 6.60 8.48 -3.15
C ARG A 128 5.18 7.95 -3.32
N ARG A 129 4.24 8.84 -3.63
CA ARG A 129 2.85 8.47 -3.89
C ARG A 129 2.74 7.52 -5.09
N ASN A 130 3.49 7.79 -6.15
CA ASN A 130 3.55 6.93 -7.33
C ASN A 130 4.03 5.51 -6.99
N LEU A 131 5.12 5.39 -6.24
CA LEU A 131 5.68 4.11 -5.81
C LEU A 131 4.66 3.29 -5.00
N VAL A 132 4.01 3.91 -4.03
CA VAL A 132 3.00 3.25 -3.18
C VAL A 132 1.78 2.83 -4.00
N LEU A 133 1.24 3.72 -4.82
CA LEU A 133 0.09 3.43 -5.68
C LEU A 133 0.41 2.34 -6.69
N GLY A 134 1.60 2.38 -7.29
CA GLY A 134 2.05 1.38 -8.24
C GLY A 134 2.06 -0.03 -7.66
N VAL A 135 2.56 -0.19 -6.44
CA VAL A 135 2.56 -1.48 -5.73
C VAL A 135 1.13 -1.92 -5.35
N LEU A 136 0.28 -0.99 -4.91
CA LEU A 136 -1.12 -1.28 -4.55
C LEU A 136 -1.96 -1.71 -5.77
N VAL A 137 -1.80 -1.02 -6.89
CA VAL A 137 -2.55 -1.30 -8.12
C VAL A 137 -1.98 -2.51 -8.86
N GLY A 138 -0.65 -2.63 -8.94
CA GLY A 138 0.05 -3.73 -9.60
C GLY A 138 -0.01 -3.64 -11.13
N GLU A 139 -0.30 -4.75 -11.80
CA GLU A 139 -0.29 -4.84 -13.28
C GLU A 139 -1.25 -3.85 -13.98
N GLU A 140 -2.35 -3.49 -13.33
CA GLU A 140 -3.27 -2.48 -13.85
C GLU A 140 -2.60 -1.09 -13.90
N GLY A 141 -1.69 -0.82 -12.96
CA GLY A 141 -0.85 0.39 -12.97
C GLY A 141 0.11 0.43 -14.15
N LYS A 142 0.66 -0.72 -14.54
CA LYS A 142 1.48 -0.85 -15.74
C LYS A 142 0.72 -0.43 -17.00
N GLY A 143 -0.57 -0.77 -17.10
CA GLY A 143 -1.43 -0.30 -18.18
C GLY A 143 -1.51 1.24 -18.24
N ALA A 144 -1.74 1.89 -17.10
CA ALA A 144 -1.82 3.35 -17.03
C ALA A 144 -0.50 4.05 -17.42
N VAL A 145 0.64 3.45 -17.06
CA VAL A 145 1.97 3.94 -17.51
C VAL A 145 2.13 3.76 -19.01
N LYS A 146 1.72 2.61 -19.53
CA LYS A 146 1.77 2.30 -20.96
C LYS A 146 0.98 3.28 -21.80
N ASP A 147 -0.19 3.66 -21.33
CA ASP A 147 -1.06 4.64 -21.99
C ASP A 147 -0.45 6.05 -22.03
N LEU A 148 0.38 6.40 -21.04
CA LEU A 148 1.05 7.70 -20.95
C LEU A 148 2.39 7.75 -21.70
N LEU A 149 3.14 6.64 -21.72
CA LEU A 149 4.50 6.59 -22.27
C LEU A 149 4.59 5.88 -23.62
N GLY A 150 3.54 5.22 -24.06
CA GLY A 150 3.55 4.35 -25.24
C GLY A 150 4.06 2.95 -24.92
N ALA A 151 3.64 1.98 -25.77
CA ALA A 151 3.82 0.55 -25.52
C ALA A 151 5.28 0.06 -25.48
N SER A 152 6.22 0.82 -26.03
CA SER A 152 7.62 0.39 -26.22
C SER A 152 8.53 0.59 -25.01
N ARG A 153 8.06 1.27 -23.96
CA ARG A 153 8.89 1.65 -22.80
C ARG A 153 8.55 0.94 -21.48
N THR A 154 7.65 -0.02 -21.48
CA THR A 154 7.26 -0.72 -20.25
C THR A 154 7.92 -2.08 -20.15
N SER A 155 9.16 -2.11 -19.69
CA SER A 155 9.88 -3.31 -19.28
C SER A 155 9.41 -3.82 -17.90
N GLY A 156 10.06 -4.86 -17.37
CA GLY A 156 9.68 -5.45 -16.08
C GLY A 156 9.78 -4.55 -14.85
N ALA A 157 10.53 -3.42 -14.93
CA ALA A 157 10.77 -2.51 -13.81
C ALA A 157 10.08 -1.14 -14.03
N TRP A 158 8.81 -1.17 -14.37
CA TRP A 158 8.07 0.02 -14.82
C TRP A 158 7.97 1.15 -13.76
N LEU A 159 8.09 0.84 -12.45
CA LEU A 159 8.16 1.89 -11.42
C LEU A 159 9.46 2.68 -11.48
N ALA A 160 10.58 2.01 -11.74
CA ALA A 160 11.86 2.70 -11.93
C ALA A 160 11.82 3.60 -13.19
N GLU A 161 11.13 3.17 -14.25
CA GLU A 161 10.94 3.96 -15.46
C GLU A 161 10.02 5.18 -15.20
N ALA A 162 8.97 5.01 -14.39
CA ALA A 162 8.06 6.08 -14.00
C ALA A 162 8.75 7.19 -13.21
N GLU A 163 9.83 6.88 -12.49
CA GLU A 163 10.64 7.87 -11.76
C GLU A 163 11.42 8.83 -12.67
N LEU A 164 11.66 8.45 -13.90
CA LEU A 164 12.32 9.30 -14.90
C LEU A 164 11.37 10.34 -15.54
N LEU A 165 10.07 10.26 -15.24
CA LEU A 165 9.06 11.15 -15.79
C LEU A 165 9.12 12.55 -15.17
N PRO A 166 8.77 13.60 -15.93
CA PRO A 166 8.54 14.93 -15.37
C PRO A 166 7.42 14.91 -14.31
N LEU A 167 7.56 15.70 -13.25
CA LEU A 167 6.57 15.75 -12.15
C LEU A 167 5.11 15.95 -12.59
N PRO A 168 4.79 16.81 -13.60
CA PRO A 168 3.41 16.94 -14.08
C PRO A 168 2.83 15.61 -14.61
N VAL A 169 3.66 14.79 -15.27
CA VAL A 169 3.25 13.48 -15.79
C VAL A 169 3.06 12.48 -14.64
N VAL A 170 3.96 12.51 -13.65
CA VAL A 170 3.83 11.69 -12.42
C VAL A 170 2.53 12.02 -11.69
N SER A 171 2.15 13.29 -11.59
CA SER A 171 0.90 13.73 -10.96
C SER A 171 -0.34 13.22 -11.72
N GLN A 172 -0.32 13.26 -13.05
CA GLN A 172 -1.39 12.67 -13.87
C GLN A 172 -1.48 11.15 -13.69
N LEU A 173 -0.33 10.47 -13.65
CA LEU A 173 -0.26 9.04 -13.39
C LEU A 173 -0.84 8.71 -12.01
N ASN A 174 -0.47 9.46 -10.97
CA ASN A 174 -1.00 9.30 -9.62
C ASN A 174 -2.53 9.44 -9.58
N SER A 175 -3.10 10.38 -10.35
CA SER A 175 -4.54 10.55 -10.44
C SER A 175 -5.22 9.31 -11.04
N LYS A 176 -4.68 8.77 -12.13
CA LYS A 176 -5.18 7.52 -12.74
C LYS A 176 -5.02 6.34 -11.80
N LEU A 177 -3.84 6.15 -11.21
CA LEU A 177 -3.58 5.05 -10.27
C LEU A 177 -4.51 5.11 -9.05
N THR A 178 -4.79 6.31 -8.53
CA THR A 178 -5.75 6.50 -7.42
C THR A 178 -7.15 6.04 -7.82
N GLN A 179 -7.62 6.39 -9.01
CA GLN A 179 -8.94 5.95 -9.51
C GLN A 179 -9.01 4.42 -9.63
N TYR A 180 -7.97 3.78 -10.19
CA TYR A 180 -7.87 2.32 -10.26
C TYR A 180 -7.86 1.68 -8.88
N PHE A 181 -7.08 2.23 -7.94
CA PHE A 181 -7.01 1.73 -6.58
C PHE A 181 -8.36 1.80 -5.88
N VAL A 182 -9.02 2.96 -5.91
CA VAL A 182 -10.33 3.16 -5.29
C VAL A 182 -11.35 2.18 -5.88
N LYS A 183 -11.44 2.07 -7.20
CA LYS A 183 -12.35 1.14 -7.87
C LYS A 183 -12.09 -0.32 -7.45
N LYS A 184 -10.84 -0.76 -7.48
CA LYS A 184 -10.43 -2.11 -7.15
C LYS A 184 -10.65 -2.45 -5.68
N TYR A 185 -10.32 -1.50 -4.80
CA TYR A 185 -10.40 -1.67 -3.35
C TYR A 185 -11.85 -1.72 -2.87
N THR A 186 -12.71 -0.83 -3.35
CA THR A 186 -14.13 -0.82 -3.00
C THR A 186 -14.83 -2.08 -3.47
N MET A 187 -14.59 -2.53 -4.70
CA MET A 187 -15.20 -3.77 -5.23
C MET A 187 -14.77 -5.02 -4.46
N LYS A 188 -13.46 -5.18 -4.17
CA LYS A 188 -12.96 -6.37 -3.46
C LYS A 188 -13.34 -6.38 -1.99
N ARG A 189 -13.42 -5.23 -1.36
CA ARG A 189 -13.74 -5.15 0.06
C ARG A 189 -15.22 -5.39 0.36
N ALA A 190 -16.11 -4.98 -0.51
CA ALA A 190 -17.52 -5.34 -0.40
C ALA A 190 -17.68 -6.87 -0.33
N ALA A 191 -17.02 -7.63 -1.21
CA ALA A 191 -17.07 -9.09 -1.21
C ALA A 191 -16.47 -9.73 0.07
N MET A 192 -15.40 -9.15 0.65
CA MET A 192 -14.78 -9.68 1.87
C MET A 192 -15.51 -9.30 3.16
N MET A 193 -16.24 -8.18 3.19
CA MET A 193 -17.07 -7.80 4.35
C MET A 193 -18.16 -8.83 4.62
N PHE A 194 -18.78 -9.39 3.60
CA PHE A 194 -19.78 -10.45 3.77
C PHE A 194 -19.18 -11.73 4.39
N GLY A 195 -17.91 -12.05 4.12
CA GLY A 195 -17.21 -13.18 4.73
C GLY A 195 -16.84 -12.99 6.21
N LYS A 196 -16.68 -11.74 6.66
CA LYS A 196 -16.32 -11.43 8.07
C LYS A 196 -17.53 -11.39 9.02
N LEU A 197 -18.74 -11.45 8.49
CA LEU A 197 -19.99 -11.55 9.28
C LEU A 197 -20.33 -12.99 9.69
N LEU A 198 -19.46 -13.97 9.41
CA LEU A 198 -19.65 -15.38 9.78
C LEU A 198 -19.34 -15.64 11.26
N PRO A 199 -20.00 -16.64 11.87
CA PRO A 199 -19.95 -16.87 13.33
C PRO A 199 -18.55 -17.18 13.87
N VAL A 200 -18.40 -16.87 15.16
CA VAL A 200 -17.26 -16.99 16.08
C VAL A 200 -16.21 -18.05 15.72
N GLY A 201 -14.93 -17.65 15.71
CA GLY A 201 -13.75 -18.52 15.51
C GLY A 201 -13.22 -18.56 14.07
N ILE A 202 -14.07 -18.40 13.08
CA ILE A 202 -13.70 -18.34 11.65
C ILE A 202 -13.11 -16.95 11.31
N GLY A 203 -13.53 -15.89 12.02
CA GLY A 203 -13.12 -14.52 11.76
C GLY A 203 -11.62 -14.26 11.90
N ALA A 204 -10.95 -14.85 12.90
CA ALA A 204 -9.50 -14.68 13.10
C ALA A 204 -8.69 -15.41 12.02
N ALA A 205 -9.11 -16.63 11.64
CA ALA A 205 -8.48 -17.40 10.57
C ALA A 205 -8.69 -16.73 9.19
N ILE A 206 -9.89 -16.19 8.93
CA ILE A 206 -10.22 -15.45 7.71
C ILE A 206 -9.52 -14.08 7.70
N GLY A 207 -9.45 -13.36 8.85
CA GLY A 207 -8.76 -12.09 8.96
C GLY A 207 -7.26 -12.20 8.68
N GLY A 208 -6.57 -13.07 9.41
CA GLY A 208 -5.13 -13.30 9.21
C GLY A 208 -4.82 -13.99 7.87
N GLY A 209 -5.63 -14.96 7.45
CA GLY A 209 -5.51 -15.63 6.15
C GLY A 209 -5.80 -14.72 4.98
N GLY A 210 -6.84 -13.88 5.07
CA GLY A 210 -7.19 -12.89 4.05
C GLY A 210 -6.09 -11.85 3.87
N ASN A 211 -5.54 -11.31 4.98
CA ASN A 211 -4.43 -10.37 4.93
C ASN A 211 -3.15 -11.01 4.38
N ARG A 212 -2.89 -12.29 4.67
CA ARG A 212 -1.78 -13.00 4.07
C ARG A 212 -1.90 -13.10 2.55
N ILE A 213 -3.08 -13.41 2.03
CA ILE A 213 -3.34 -13.50 0.58
C ILE A 213 -3.16 -12.13 -0.07
N MET A 214 -3.73 -11.07 0.53
CA MET A 214 -3.56 -9.70 0.05
C MET A 214 -2.09 -9.25 0.13
N GLY A 215 -1.42 -9.51 1.25
CA GLY A 215 -0.01 -9.20 1.44
C GLY A 215 0.90 -9.89 0.43
N LYS A 216 0.66 -11.19 0.15
CA LYS A 216 1.40 -11.90 -0.92
C LYS A 216 1.19 -11.27 -2.28
N LYS A 217 -0.03 -10.80 -2.58
CA LYS A 217 -0.32 -10.10 -3.84
C LYS A 217 0.43 -8.76 -3.93
N ILE A 218 0.54 -8.03 -2.84
CA ILE A 218 1.34 -6.80 -2.77
C ILE A 218 2.82 -7.09 -3.00
N VAL A 219 3.37 -8.14 -2.37
CA VAL A 219 4.76 -8.57 -2.59
C VAL A 219 4.99 -8.94 -4.05
N GLU A 220 4.08 -9.71 -4.66
CA GLU A 220 4.14 -10.06 -6.08
C GLU A 220 4.10 -8.81 -6.98
N ASN A 221 3.20 -7.87 -6.67
CA ASN A 221 3.11 -6.61 -7.39
C ASN A 221 4.42 -5.80 -7.30
N ALA A 222 5.01 -5.72 -6.10
CA ALA A 222 6.27 -5.03 -5.89
C ALA A 222 7.41 -5.68 -6.70
N ARG A 223 7.54 -7.00 -6.66
CA ARG A 223 8.54 -7.73 -7.46
C ARG A 223 8.41 -7.47 -8.96
N LYS A 224 7.18 -7.42 -9.48
CA LYS A 224 6.93 -7.12 -10.89
C LYS A 224 7.16 -5.65 -11.23
N ALA A 225 6.84 -4.74 -10.32
CA ALA A 225 6.91 -3.31 -10.57
C ALA A 225 8.34 -2.75 -10.42
N PHE A 226 9.12 -3.25 -9.47
CA PHE A 226 10.52 -2.87 -9.27
C PHE A 226 11.51 -3.72 -10.08
N GLY A 227 11.11 -4.92 -10.49
CA GLY A 227 12.00 -5.88 -11.11
C GLY A 227 12.93 -6.57 -10.13
N SER A 228 14.01 -7.13 -10.63
CA SER A 228 15.04 -7.78 -9.80
C SER A 228 15.81 -6.76 -8.98
N ALA A 229 16.10 -7.09 -7.73
CA ALA A 229 16.95 -6.24 -6.89
C ALA A 229 18.32 -6.05 -7.55
N PRO A 230 18.96 -4.87 -7.38
CA PRO A 230 20.26 -4.60 -7.97
C PRO A 230 21.31 -5.60 -7.44
N ALA A 231 22.24 -6.00 -8.30
CA ALA A 231 23.29 -6.95 -7.95
C ALA A 231 24.24 -6.40 -6.87
N ARG A 232 24.39 -5.09 -6.81
CA ARG A 232 25.20 -4.36 -5.82
C ARG A 232 24.38 -3.22 -5.25
N TRP A 233 24.72 -2.83 -4.01
CA TRP A 233 24.13 -1.64 -3.42
C TRP A 233 24.33 -0.43 -4.31
N PRO A 234 23.29 0.37 -4.56
CA PRO A 234 23.45 1.65 -5.24
C PRO A 234 24.46 2.49 -4.47
N GLY A 235 25.51 2.95 -5.16
CA GLY A 235 26.49 3.83 -4.57
C GLY A 235 25.82 5.13 -4.16
N THR A 236 25.97 5.56 -2.91
CA THR A 236 25.74 6.94 -2.57
C THR A 236 26.76 7.74 -3.35
N LEU A 237 26.35 8.55 -4.33
CA LEU A 237 27.20 9.56 -4.95
C LEU A 237 27.64 10.49 -3.80
N GLN A 238 28.75 10.17 -3.16
CA GLN A 238 29.46 11.15 -2.36
C GLN A 238 29.95 12.19 -3.38
N LEU A 239 29.32 13.36 -3.35
CA LEU A 239 29.91 14.53 -4.00
C LEU A 239 31.33 14.63 -3.43
N LEU A 240 32.30 14.38 -4.30
CA LEU A 240 33.70 14.63 -3.93
C LEU A 240 33.76 16.05 -3.35
N PRO A 241 34.43 16.25 -2.23
CA PRO A 241 34.63 17.60 -1.72
C PRO A 241 35.23 18.44 -2.85
N PRO A 242 34.84 19.72 -2.98
CA PRO A 242 35.39 20.59 -4.00
C PRO A 242 36.91 20.48 -3.91
N VAL A 243 37.55 20.20 -5.04
CA VAL A 243 39.01 20.18 -5.14
C VAL A 243 39.46 21.52 -4.62
N ALA A 244 40.15 21.54 -3.47
CA ALA A 244 40.78 22.76 -2.99
C ALA A 244 41.77 23.18 -4.05
N ASP A 245 41.57 24.36 -4.66
CA ASP A 245 42.48 24.92 -5.61
C ASP A 245 43.88 24.95 -4.99
N ALA A 246 44.77 24.15 -5.59
CA ALA A 246 46.19 24.17 -5.24
C ALA A 246 46.72 25.55 -5.63
N GLN A 247 47.00 26.37 -4.62
CA GLN A 247 47.80 27.58 -4.75
C GLN A 247 49.28 27.23 -4.81
#